data_4c6688fdbbef85fb60f4290c6723bf93
#
_entry.id   4c6688fdbbef85fb60f4290c6723bf93
#
_cell.length_a   1.000
_cell.length_b   1.000
_cell.length_c   1.000
_cell.angle_alpha   90.00
_cell.angle_beta   90.00
_cell.angle_gamma   90.00
#
_symmetry.space_group_name_H-M   'P 1'
#
loop_
_entity.id
_entity.type
_entity.pdbx_description
1 polymer ?
#
loop_
_entity_poly.entity_id
_entity_poly.type
_entity_poly.pdbx_seq_one_letter_code
_entity_poly.pdbx_strand_id
1 'polypeptide(L)'
;MTSLRSNAVEKIPWHGVLTSVQPRIRLGRSFDQRSHTYLGYALRVRGNMGSEAREFLVGVGESAQAKHQFQVGATVSGEALPVADPRLEIAEFYKVSNLKVAVRKVAEETPPPPWRGVAPPLSVYRERGHRRLAARTYEEKCTTCLWGCQMAVEMIIDQWNPSKRRYRTETFCYGPRSCPLYRSGPARKVPGRHGMSYTEEDWVDDEATSRRGSDE
;
A
#
# COMPACT_ATOMS: atom_id res chain seq x y z
N MET A 1 -21.22 17.43 -38.26
CA MET A 1 -20.00 17.03 -37.57
C MET A 1 -20.26 17.16 -36.04
N THR A 2 -20.73 16.11 -35.41
CA THR A 2 -21.10 16.12 -33.99
C THR A 2 -19.83 15.78 -33.19
N SER A 3 -19.30 16.78 -32.48
CA SER A 3 -18.14 16.63 -31.61
C SER A 3 -18.50 15.65 -30.48
N LEU A 4 -17.88 14.50 -30.48
CA LEU A 4 -17.87 13.58 -29.32
C LEU A 4 -17.13 14.27 -28.16
N ARG A 5 -17.88 14.93 -27.28
CA ARG A 5 -17.33 15.34 -25.97
C ARG A 5 -16.94 14.07 -25.25
N SER A 6 -15.63 13.88 -25.06
CA SER A 6 -15.11 12.86 -24.16
C SER A 6 -15.71 13.13 -22.78
N ASN A 7 -16.48 12.19 -22.23
CA ASN A 7 -16.90 12.25 -20.85
C ASN A 7 -15.64 12.19 -19.97
N ALA A 8 -15.08 13.36 -19.66
CA ALA A 8 -14.03 13.47 -18.66
C ALA A 8 -14.65 12.99 -17.32
N VAL A 9 -14.13 11.91 -16.77
CA VAL A 9 -14.55 11.42 -15.47
C VAL A 9 -14.30 12.54 -14.45
N GLU A 10 -15.37 13.02 -13.83
CA GLU A 10 -15.30 14.12 -12.87
C GLU A 10 -14.59 13.68 -11.60
N LYS A 11 -13.66 14.52 -11.14
CA LYS A 11 -12.96 14.28 -9.88
C LYS A 11 -13.87 14.55 -8.69
N ILE A 12 -13.80 13.70 -7.70
CA ILE A 12 -14.58 13.80 -6.47
C ILE A 12 -13.76 14.59 -5.45
N PRO A 13 -14.31 15.67 -4.86
CA PRO A 13 -13.67 16.41 -3.79
C PRO A 13 -13.66 15.57 -2.51
N TRP A 14 -12.58 15.68 -1.73
CA TRP A 14 -12.44 14.96 -0.47
C TRP A 14 -11.67 15.78 0.55
N HIS A 15 -11.95 15.52 1.83
CA HIS A 15 -11.22 16.10 2.95
C HIS A 15 -11.31 15.23 4.19
N GLY A 16 -10.34 15.36 5.07
CA GLY A 16 -10.34 14.61 6.33
C GLY A 16 -9.00 14.64 7.05
N VAL A 17 -8.87 13.77 8.03
CA VAL A 17 -7.67 13.59 8.84
C VAL A 17 -6.96 12.31 8.43
N LEU A 18 -5.65 12.36 8.27
CA LEU A 18 -4.82 11.19 7.97
C LEU A 18 -4.75 10.27 9.19
N THR A 19 -5.14 9.03 9.01
CA THR A 19 -5.02 7.96 10.01
C THR A 19 -3.85 7.01 9.71
N SER A 20 -3.36 7.00 8.46
CA SER A 20 -2.20 6.21 8.05
C SER A 20 -1.54 6.79 6.79
N VAL A 21 -0.22 6.61 6.68
CA VAL A 21 0.58 6.84 5.47
C VAL A 21 1.48 5.63 5.27
N GLN A 22 1.22 4.86 4.23
CA GLN A 22 1.94 3.61 3.96
C GLN A 22 2.40 3.55 2.51
N PRO A 23 3.42 2.74 2.16
CA PRO A 23 3.83 2.58 0.78
C PRO A 23 2.72 1.91 -0.04
N ARG A 24 2.50 2.41 -1.23
CA ARG A 24 1.58 1.85 -2.22
C ARG A 24 2.35 1.06 -3.25
N ILE A 25 2.27 -0.26 -3.14
CA ILE A 25 3.05 -1.20 -3.92
C ILE A 25 2.10 -2.25 -4.49
N ARG A 26 2.30 -2.59 -5.76
CA ARG A 26 1.67 -3.73 -6.43
C ARG A 26 2.67 -4.87 -6.55
N LEU A 27 2.22 -6.08 -6.29
CA LEU A 27 3.01 -7.27 -6.43
C LEU A 27 2.49 -8.11 -7.61
N GLY A 28 3.31 -8.25 -8.64
CA GLY A 28 3.10 -9.21 -9.71
C GLY A 28 3.79 -10.52 -9.37
N ARG A 29 3.10 -11.64 -9.56
CA ARG A 29 3.62 -12.98 -9.32
C ARG A 29 3.32 -13.90 -10.46
N SER A 30 4.27 -14.73 -10.81
CA SER A 30 4.08 -15.98 -11.57
C SER A 30 4.62 -17.14 -10.73
N PHE A 31 4.57 -18.33 -11.28
CA PHE A 31 5.09 -19.55 -10.62
C PHE A 31 6.55 -19.39 -10.16
N ASP A 32 7.37 -18.70 -10.94
CA ASP A 32 8.83 -18.61 -10.79
C ASP A 32 9.35 -17.18 -10.62
N GLN A 33 8.50 -16.14 -10.72
CA GLN A 33 8.92 -14.75 -10.72
C GLN A 33 8.06 -13.86 -9.83
N ARG A 34 8.69 -12.86 -9.28
CA ARG A 34 8.06 -11.79 -8.51
C ARG A 34 8.52 -10.43 -9.03
N SER A 35 7.61 -9.49 -9.12
CA SER A 35 7.91 -8.10 -9.47
C SER A 35 7.15 -7.14 -8.57
N HIS A 36 7.83 -6.10 -8.11
CA HIS A 36 7.24 -5.04 -7.28
C HIS A 36 7.16 -3.76 -8.08
N THR A 37 5.96 -3.20 -8.19
CA THR A 37 5.75 -1.87 -8.77
C THR A 37 5.47 -0.89 -7.64
N TYR A 38 6.40 0.02 -7.40
CA TYR A 38 6.30 1.08 -6.40
C TYR A 38 5.52 2.25 -6.99
N LEU A 39 4.30 2.48 -6.50
CA LEU A 39 3.33 3.42 -7.08
C LEU A 39 3.25 4.75 -6.32
N GLY A 40 3.92 4.85 -5.17
CA GLY A 40 3.86 6.00 -4.28
C GLY A 40 3.38 5.61 -2.89
N TYR A 41 2.41 6.34 -2.35
CA TYR A 41 1.89 6.13 -1.00
C TYR A 41 0.38 6.06 -1.00
N ALA A 42 -0.16 5.29 -0.06
CA ALA A 42 -1.57 5.22 0.25
C ALA A 42 -1.83 6.04 1.52
N LEU A 43 -2.65 7.05 1.40
CA LEU A 43 -3.14 7.89 2.48
C LEU A 43 -4.48 7.32 2.94
N ARG A 44 -4.57 6.85 4.18
CA ARG A 44 -5.84 6.49 4.80
C ARG A 44 -6.43 7.74 5.44
N VAL A 45 -7.60 8.13 5.01
CA VAL A 45 -8.26 9.36 5.39
C VAL A 45 -9.58 9.02 6.08
N ARG A 46 -9.81 9.58 7.26
CA ARG A 46 -11.13 9.59 7.91
C ARG A 46 -11.75 10.94 7.70
N GLY A 47 -12.84 11.00 6.94
CA GLY A 47 -13.46 12.26 6.55
C GLY A 47 -14.55 12.08 5.53
N ASN A 48 -14.65 13.00 4.59
CA ASN A 48 -15.67 12.99 3.56
C ASN A 48 -15.06 12.76 2.17
N MET A 49 -15.67 11.85 1.42
CA MET A 49 -15.47 11.68 -0.01
C MET A 49 -16.75 12.12 -0.71
N GLY A 50 -16.72 13.27 -1.37
CA GLY A 50 -17.95 13.93 -1.80
C GLY A 50 -18.85 14.25 -0.60
N SER A 51 -20.07 13.71 -0.59
CA SER A 51 -21.05 13.85 0.49
C SER A 51 -21.00 12.69 1.52
N GLU A 52 -20.19 11.65 1.27
CA GLU A 52 -20.16 10.44 2.10
C GLU A 52 -19.07 10.54 3.18
N ALA A 53 -19.46 10.49 4.47
CA ALA A 53 -18.55 10.45 5.60
C ALA A 53 -18.11 9.02 5.90
N ARG A 54 -16.81 8.72 5.69
CA ARG A 54 -16.23 7.39 5.92
C ARG A 54 -14.70 7.41 6.02
N GLU A 55 -14.11 6.28 6.20
CA GLU A 55 -12.69 6.07 5.97
C GLU A 55 -12.47 5.56 4.54
N PHE A 56 -11.44 6.08 3.87
CA PHE A 56 -11.10 5.74 2.49
C PHE A 56 -9.60 5.87 2.24
N LEU A 57 -9.13 5.26 1.14
CA LEU A 57 -7.73 5.24 0.75
C LEU A 57 -7.50 6.06 -0.53
N VAL A 58 -6.58 7.02 -0.44
CA VAL A 58 -6.18 7.88 -1.56
C VAL A 58 -4.72 7.62 -1.93
N GLY A 59 -4.48 7.24 -3.19
CA GLY A 59 -3.15 7.04 -3.73
C GLY A 59 -2.50 8.35 -4.18
N VAL A 60 -1.32 8.64 -3.64
CA VAL A 60 -0.49 9.79 -4.05
C VAL A 60 0.86 9.32 -4.59
N GLY A 61 1.49 10.12 -5.45
CA GLY A 61 2.82 9.84 -5.96
C GLY A 61 3.95 10.20 -4.98
N GLU A 62 5.15 9.73 -5.27
CA GLU A 62 6.35 9.99 -4.48
C GLU A 62 6.65 11.50 -4.35
N SER A 63 6.49 12.27 -5.43
CA SER A 63 6.70 13.72 -5.42
C SER A 63 5.74 14.46 -4.47
N ALA A 64 4.51 13.99 -4.33
CA ALA A 64 3.54 14.56 -3.39
C ALA A 64 3.97 14.28 -1.94
N GLN A 65 4.44 13.06 -1.63
CA GLN A 65 4.99 12.72 -0.32
C GLN A 65 6.24 13.56 0.00
N ALA A 66 7.17 13.68 -0.94
CA ALA A 66 8.37 14.48 -0.76
C ALA A 66 8.05 15.95 -0.46
N LYS A 67 7.08 16.52 -1.19
CA LYS A 67 6.66 17.91 -1.03
C LYS A 67 5.91 18.15 0.29
N HIS A 68 4.96 17.29 0.61
CA HIS A 68 4.01 17.53 1.71
C HIS A 68 4.36 16.83 3.01
N GLN A 69 5.23 15.79 2.96
CA GLN A 69 5.68 15.02 4.12
C GLN A 69 4.49 14.58 4.99
N PHE A 70 3.54 13.88 4.39
CA PHE A 70 2.31 13.46 5.06
C PHE A 70 2.59 12.67 6.33
N GLN A 71 1.83 12.99 7.37
CA GLN A 71 1.90 12.33 8.68
C GLN A 71 0.50 12.07 9.22
N VAL A 72 0.38 11.06 10.06
CA VAL A 72 -0.85 10.79 10.81
C VAL A 72 -1.27 12.02 11.61
N GLY A 73 -2.56 12.34 11.64
CA GLY A 73 -3.11 13.50 12.31
C GLY A 73 -3.14 14.79 11.47
N ALA A 74 -2.50 14.82 10.29
CA ALA A 74 -2.60 15.96 9.39
C ALA A 74 -4.00 16.06 8.77
N THR A 75 -4.53 17.27 8.67
CA THR A 75 -5.77 17.57 7.93
C THR A 75 -5.42 17.82 6.47
N VAL A 76 -6.06 17.07 5.58
CA VAL A 76 -5.80 17.09 4.15
C VAL A 76 -7.08 17.25 3.36
N SER A 77 -6.98 17.82 2.17
CA SER A 77 -8.07 17.90 1.20
C SER A 77 -7.55 17.89 -0.22
N GLY A 78 -8.42 17.53 -1.17
CA GLY A 78 -8.09 17.49 -2.58
C GLY A 78 -9.26 17.01 -3.42
N GLU A 79 -8.96 16.67 -4.66
CA GLU A 79 -9.88 16.02 -5.59
C GLU A 79 -9.20 14.78 -6.15
N ALA A 80 -9.95 13.71 -6.41
CA ALA A 80 -9.40 12.46 -6.90
C ALA A 80 -10.37 11.72 -7.81
N LEU A 81 -9.85 10.81 -8.63
CA LEU A 81 -10.64 9.88 -9.43
C LEU A 81 -10.72 8.52 -8.75
N PRO A 82 -11.81 7.79 -8.89
CA PRO A 82 -11.86 6.38 -8.54
C PRO A 82 -10.80 5.59 -9.33
N VAL A 83 -10.23 4.55 -8.73
CA VAL A 83 -9.29 3.67 -9.43
C VAL A 83 -10.01 2.89 -10.53
N ALA A 84 -9.33 2.67 -11.65
CA ALA A 84 -9.93 2.00 -12.80
C ALA A 84 -10.15 0.48 -12.54
N ASP A 85 -9.25 -0.16 -11.82
CA ASP A 85 -9.36 -1.58 -11.44
C ASP A 85 -8.98 -1.77 -9.96
N PRO A 86 -9.96 -1.91 -9.07
CA PRO A 86 -9.71 -2.08 -7.64
C PRO A 86 -9.02 -3.40 -7.27
N ARG A 87 -8.92 -4.37 -8.20
CA ARG A 87 -8.18 -5.61 -7.97
C ARG A 87 -6.67 -5.40 -8.01
N LEU A 88 -6.22 -4.36 -8.71
CA LEU A 88 -4.81 -4.02 -8.93
C LEU A 88 -4.31 -2.91 -8.00
N GLU A 89 -5.17 -2.43 -7.12
CA GLU A 89 -4.87 -1.23 -6.34
C GLU A 89 -5.48 -1.33 -4.94
N ILE A 90 -4.71 -0.96 -3.94
CA ILE A 90 -5.23 -0.86 -2.56
C ILE A 90 -5.89 0.49 -2.31
N ALA A 91 -5.48 1.53 -3.03
CA ALA A 91 -6.15 2.81 -2.98
C ALA A 91 -7.51 2.72 -3.70
N GLU A 92 -8.52 3.38 -3.17
CA GLU A 92 -9.84 3.51 -3.81
C GLU A 92 -9.84 4.65 -4.83
N PHE A 93 -9.03 5.68 -4.56
CA PHE A 93 -8.93 6.90 -5.36
C PHE A 93 -7.48 7.21 -5.70
N TYR A 94 -7.27 7.89 -6.84
CA TYR A 94 -5.94 8.25 -7.34
C TYR A 94 -5.99 9.51 -8.23
N LYS A 95 -4.89 9.88 -8.89
CA LYS A 95 -4.78 11.08 -9.75
C LYS A 95 -5.24 12.35 -9.04
N VAL A 96 -4.72 12.52 -7.84
CA VAL A 96 -5.06 13.64 -6.95
C VAL A 96 -4.65 14.98 -7.54
N SER A 97 -5.54 15.97 -7.44
CA SER A 97 -5.28 17.38 -7.73
C SER A 97 -5.78 18.27 -6.59
N ASN A 98 -5.43 19.55 -6.63
CA ASN A 98 -5.82 20.54 -5.63
C ASN A 98 -5.51 20.13 -4.18
N LEU A 99 -4.42 19.34 -4.03
CA LEU A 99 -4.00 18.77 -2.75
C LEU A 99 -3.51 19.86 -1.80
N LYS A 100 -4.13 19.94 -0.63
CA LYS A 100 -3.80 20.88 0.45
C LYS A 100 -3.59 20.13 1.75
N VAL A 101 -2.63 20.59 2.54
CA VAL A 101 -2.38 20.15 3.92
C VAL A 101 -2.62 21.36 4.82
N ALA A 102 -3.68 21.34 5.60
CA ALA A 102 -4.14 22.52 6.36
C ALA A 102 -3.48 22.61 7.75
N VAL A 103 -3.39 21.52 8.50
CA VAL A 103 -2.82 21.50 9.85
C VAL A 103 -2.00 20.23 10.02
N ARG A 104 -0.77 20.41 10.49
CA ARG A 104 0.04 19.32 11.03
C ARG A 104 -0.17 19.32 12.55
N LYS A 105 -1.07 18.47 13.06
CA LYS A 105 -0.96 18.09 14.46
C LYS A 105 0.32 17.26 14.58
N VAL A 106 1.25 17.73 15.39
CA VAL A 106 2.35 16.88 15.85
C VAL A 106 1.66 15.75 16.62
N ALA A 107 1.72 14.55 16.07
CA ALA A 107 1.21 13.37 16.76
C ALA A 107 1.95 13.29 18.11
N GLU A 108 1.21 13.07 19.20
CA GLU A 108 1.85 12.73 20.47
C GLU A 108 2.87 11.65 20.21
N GLU A 109 4.12 11.87 20.64
CA GLU A 109 5.21 10.92 20.52
C GLU A 109 4.88 9.70 21.38
N THR A 110 4.16 8.75 20.78
CA THR A 110 4.05 7.43 21.38
C THR A 110 5.29 6.63 20.98
N PRO A 111 5.97 5.99 21.95
CA PRO A 111 7.14 5.20 21.61
C PRO A 111 6.77 4.08 20.63
N PRO A 112 7.59 3.83 19.61
CA PRO A 112 7.35 2.74 18.66
C PRO A 112 7.44 1.37 19.36
N PRO A 113 6.80 0.31 18.82
CA PRO A 113 5.86 0.28 17.71
C PRO A 113 4.42 0.62 18.12
N PRO A 114 3.54 1.05 17.22
CA PRO A 114 3.75 1.24 15.79
C PRO A 114 4.56 2.50 15.46
N TRP A 115 5.42 2.44 14.44
CA TRP A 115 6.18 3.60 13.97
C TRP A 115 5.27 4.56 13.22
N ARG A 116 5.24 5.80 13.66
CA ARG A 116 4.48 6.91 13.09
C ARG A 116 5.46 8.02 12.72
N GLY A 117 5.08 8.89 11.80
CA GLY A 117 5.93 9.98 11.33
C GLY A 117 5.83 10.12 9.82
N VAL A 118 6.86 10.73 9.22
CA VAL A 118 6.95 10.84 7.76
C VAL A 118 7.40 9.49 7.19
N ALA A 119 6.60 8.93 6.29
CA ALA A 119 6.99 7.71 5.59
C ALA A 119 8.27 7.97 4.76
N PRO A 120 9.29 7.10 4.85
CA PRO A 120 10.55 7.27 4.14
C PRO A 120 10.37 7.16 2.63
N PRO A 121 11.38 7.58 1.83
CA PRO A 121 11.38 7.37 0.38
C PRO A 121 11.16 5.91 -0.02
N LEU A 122 10.59 5.66 -1.20
CA LEU A 122 10.30 4.30 -1.67
C LEU A 122 11.56 3.44 -1.87
N SER A 123 12.71 4.07 -2.12
CA SER A 123 14.01 3.39 -2.16
C SER A 123 14.34 2.67 -0.85
N VAL A 124 14.01 3.26 0.29
CA VAL A 124 14.21 2.64 1.61
C VAL A 124 13.38 1.36 1.75
N TYR A 125 12.11 1.37 1.32
CA TYR A 125 11.29 0.15 1.32
C TYR A 125 11.88 -0.93 0.41
N ARG A 126 12.39 -0.53 -0.76
CA ARG A 126 13.02 -1.46 -1.70
C ARG A 126 14.27 -2.11 -1.12
N GLU A 127 15.13 -1.33 -0.51
CA GLU A 127 16.37 -1.80 0.11
C GLU A 127 16.12 -2.69 1.31
N ARG A 128 15.14 -2.34 2.14
CA ARG A 128 14.79 -3.12 3.33
C ARG A 128 14.20 -4.49 2.99
N GLY A 129 13.51 -4.63 1.87
CA GLY A 129 12.70 -5.81 1.57
C GLY A 129 11.52 -5.94 2.54
N HIS A 130 10.72 -6.98 2.39
CA HIS A 130 9.52 -7.18 3.20
C HIS A 130 9.44 -8.61 3.74
N ARG A 131 8.69 -8.77 4.82
CA ARG A 131 8.30 -10.07 5.37
C ARG A 131 6.79 -10.21 5.31
N ARG A 132 6.28 -11.43 5.13
CA ARG A 132 4.86 -11.72 5.22
C ARG A 132 4.36 -11.37 6.62
N LEU A 133 3.26 -10.65 6.69
CA LEU A 133 2.63 -10.24 7.94
C LEU A 133 1.28 -10.94 8.06
N ALA A 134 0.94 -11.43 9.24
CA ALA A 134 -0.38 -11.98 9.50
C ALA A 134 -1.44 -10.89 9.31
N ALA A 135 -2.50 -11.16 8.53
CA ALA A 135 -3.54 -10.18 8.22
C ALA A 135 -4.18 -9.61 9.49
N ARG A 136 -4.50 -10.46 10.46
CA ARG A 136 -5.04 -10.02 11.76
C ARG A 136 -4.09 -9.06 12.48
N THR A 137 -2.79 -9.34 12.48
CA THR A 137 -1.80 -8.43 13.08
C THR A 137 -1.76 -7.09 12.36
N TYR A 138 -1.84 -7.11 11.02
CA TYR A 138 -1.92 -5.88 10.23
C TYR A 138 -3.14 -5.06 10.63
N GLU A 139 -4.31 -5.65 10.64
CA GLU A 139 -5.59 -4.99 10.95
C GLU A 139 -5.62 -4.41 12.36
N GLU A 140 -5.16 -5.16 13.35
CA GLU A 140 -5.23 -4.77 14.76
C GLU A 140 -4.11 -3.81 15.20
N LYS A 141 -2.90 -3.92 14.61
CA LYS A 141 -1.69 -3.29 15.17
C LYS A 141 -0.90 -2.45 14.16
N CYS A 142 -0.97 -2.75 12.87
CA CYS A 142 -0.04 -2.19 11.89
C CYS A 142 -0.68 -1.26 10.86
N THR A 143 -1.98 -1.05 10.90
CA THR A 143 -2.68 -0.14 9.97
C THR A 143 -2.19 1.30 10.04
N THR A 144 -1.72 1.76 11.19
CA THR A 144 -1.16 3.11 11.39
C THR A 144 0.37 3.14 11.34
N CYS A 145 1.03 1.98 11.21
CA CYS A 145 2.49 1.87 11.17
C CYS A 145 3.00 2.17 9.76
N LEU A 146 3.98 3.07 9.63
CA LEU A 146 4.59 3.40 8.33
C LEU A 146 5.32 2.21 7.67
N TRP A 147 5.67 1.18 8.44
CA TRP A 147 6.29 -0.06 7.95
C TRP A 147 5.29 -1.15 7.59
N GLY A 148 4.01 -1.00 7.93
CA GLY A 148 2.95 -1.87 7.47
C GLY A 148 2.67 -1.61 5.99
N CYS A 149 2.37 -2.66 5.25
CA CYS A 149 2.00 -2.53 3.84
C CYS A 149 0.95 -3.57 3.47
N GLN A 150 -0.09 -3.11 2.82
CA GLN A 150 -1.05 -3.95 2.12
C GLN A 150 -0.78 -3.84 0.63
N MET A 151 -0.68 -4.98 -0.07
CA MET A 151 -0.41 -5.00 -1.50
C MET A 151 -1.51 -5.70 -2.27
N ALA A 152 -1.92 -5.10 -3.38
CA ALA A 152 -2.66 -5.80 -4.40
C ALA A 152 -1.72 -6.78 -5.12
N VAL A 153 -2.08 -8.03 -5.15
CA VAL A 153 -1.29 -9.11 -5.75
C VAL A 153 -2.00 -9.62 -6.99
N GLU A 154 -1.33 -9.50 -8.13
CA GLU A 154 -1.74 -10.07 -9.40
C GLU A 154 -0.94 -11.34 -9.65
N MET A 155 -1.63 -12.48 -9.77
CA MET A 155 -1.01 -13.79 -10.02
C MET A 155 -1.26 -14.20 -11.47
N ILE A 156 -0.20 -14.33 -12.25
CA ILE A 156 -0.22 -14.84 -13.63
C ILE A 156 -0.18 -16.37 -13.55
N ILE A 157 -1.31 -17.01 -13.83
CA ILE A 157 -1.47 -18.47 -13.75
C ILE A 157 -0.82 -19.17 -14.95
N ASP A 158 -0.91 -18.54 -16.11
CA ASP A 158 -0.44 -19.09 -17.37
C ASP A 158 0.16 -17.96 -18.22
N GLN A 159 1.48 -17.97 -18.39
CA GLN A 159 2.19 -16.97 -19.18
C GLN A 159 1.80 -16.98 -20.67
N TRP A 160 1.37 -18.15 -21.18
CA TRP A 160 0.90 -18.31 -22.56
C TRP A 160 -0.54 -17.85 -22.74
N ASN A 161 -1.29 -17.72 -21.63
CA ASN A 161 -2.63 -17.16 -21.62
C ASN A 161 -2.72 -16.04 -20.57
N PRO A 162 -2.30 -14.81 -20.91
CA PRO A 162 -2.23 -13.68 -19.97
C PRO A 162 -3.56 -13.28 -19.37
N SER A 163 -4.69 -13.74 -19.93
CA SER A 163 -6.03 -13.50 -19.36
C SER A 163 -6.30 -14.34 -18.11
N LYS A 164 -5.59 -15.45 -17.93
CA LYS A 164 -5.71 -16.31 -16.74
C LYS A 164 -4.96 -15.72 -15.56
N ARG A 165 -5.59 -14.77 -14.87
CA ARG A 165 -5.05 -14.11 -13.69
C ARG A 165 -5.94 -14.33 -12.49
N ARG A 166 -5.32 -14.33 -11.31
CA ARG A 166 -6.02 -14.25 -10.02
C ARG A 166 -5.52 -13.05 -9.25
N TYR A 167 -6.38 -12.52 -8.40
CA TYR A 167 -6.08 -11.35 -7.60
C TYR A 167 -6.36 -11.66 -6.13
N ARG A 168 -5.55 -11.11 -5.25
CA ARG A 168 -5.78 -11.12 -3.80
C ARG A 168 -5.08 -9.94 -3.17
N THR A 169 -5.39 -9.64 -1.94
CA THR A 169 -4.66 -8.68 -1.13
C THR A 169 -3.80 -9.43 -0.13
N GLU A 170 -2.57 -8.99 0.05
CA GLU A 170 -1.63 -9.54 1.01
C GLU A 170 -1.04 -8.45 1.88
N THR A 171 -0.65 -8.81 3.10
CA THR A 171 -0.07 -7.91 4.09
C THR A 171 1.40 -8.24 4.34
N PHE A 172 2.20 -7.18 4.51
CA PHE A 172 3.65 -7.25 4.64
C PHE A 172 4.16 -6.26 5.68
N CYS A 173 5.36 -6.54 6.19
CA CYS A 173 6.07 -5.68 7.12
C CYS A 173 7.47 -5.34 6.61
N TYR A 174 7.78 -4.06 6.53
CA TYR A 174 9.09 -3.51 6.24
C TYR A 174 9.86 -3.07 7.49
N GLY A 175 9.23 -3.20 8.66
CA GLY A 175 9.77 -2.75 9.94
C GLY A 175 10.92 -3.61 10.47
N PRO A 176 11.52 -3.20 11.59
CA PRO A 176 12.62 -3.90 12.22
C PRO A 176 12.33 -5.39 12.46
N ARG A 177 13.36 -6.23 12.35
CA ARG A 177 13.23 -7.67 12.63
C ARG A 177 12.86 -7.93 14.08
N SER A 178 13.32 -7.08 14.97
CA SER A 178 13.07 -7.10 16.43
C SER A 178 11.67 -6.60 16.84
N CYS A 179 10.80 -6.20 15.88
CA CYS A 179 9.49 -5.64 16.20
C CYS A 179 8.64 -6.63 17.03
N PRO A 180 8.25 -6.30 18.29
CA PRO A 180 7.49 -7.19 19.15
C PRO A 180 6.05 -7.43 18.66
N LEU A 181 5.52 -6.56 17.80
CA LEU A 181 4.18 -6.71 17.22
C LEU A 181 4.18 -7.64 16.01
N TYR A 182 5.34 -7.92 15.41
CA TYR A 182 5.40 -8.76 14.23
C TYR A 182 4.92 -10.18 14.50
N ARG A 183 4.06 -10.68 13.63
CA ARG A 183 3.67 -12.08 13.54
C ARG A 183 3.73 -12.49 12.08
N SER A 184 4.44 -13.56 11.78
CA SER A 184 4.56 -14.08 10.42
C SER A 184 3.20 -14.45 9.85
N GLY A 185 2.98 -14.09 8.60
CA GLY A 185 1.83 -14.55 7.84
C GLY A 185 1.98 -16.03 7.44
N PRO A 186 0.88 -16.68 7.04
CA PRO A 186 0.94 -18.08 6.58
C PRO A 186 1.77 -18.22 5.31
N ALA A 187 2.29 -19.41 5.08
CA ALA A 187 2.87 -19.77 3.79
C ALA A 187 1.88 -19.51 2.66
N ARG A 188 2.35 -18.91 1.57
CA ARG A 188 1.49 -18.46 0.47
C ARG A 188 1.64 -19.35 -0.75
N LYS A 189 0.51 -19.86 -1.23
CA LYS A 189 0.48 -20.64 -2.48
C LYS A 189 0.30 -19.70 -3.67
N VAL A 190 1.17 -19.86 -4.65
CA VAL A 190 1.09 -19.21 -5.95
C VAL A 190 0.72 -20.26 -6.98
N PRO A 191 -0.51 -20.24 -7.51
CA PRO A 191 -0.93 -21.24 -8.48
C PRO A 191 -0.20 -21.04 -9.81
N GLY A 192 0.14 -22.15 -10.45
CA GLY A 192 0.74 -22.20 -11.76
C GLY A 192 -0.11 -22.96 -12.78
N ARG A 193 0.46 -23.20 -13.96
CA ARG A 193 -0.18 -23.91 -15.06
C ARG A 193 -0.40 -25.39 -14.70
N HIS A 194 -1.45 -26.01 -15.24
CA HIS A 194 -1.80 -27.43 -15.04
C HIS A 194 -1.91 -27.87 -13.57
N GLY A 195 -2.36 -26.97 -12.68
CA GLY A 195 -2.54 -27.29 -11.26
C GLY A 195 -1.24 -27.26 -10.45
N MET A 196 -0.12 -26.88 -11.04
CA MET A 196 1.11 -26.63 -10.28
C MET A 196 0.89 -25.53 -9.27
N SER A 197 1.63 -25.60 -8.18
CA SER A 197 1.60 -24.58 -7.13
C SER A 197 2.99 -24.43 -6.54
N TYR A 198 3.43 -23.18 -6.42
CA TYR A 198 4.61 -22.82 -5.64
C TYR A 198 4.17 -22.36 -4.25
N THR A 199 4.88 -22.79 -3.21
CA THR A 199 4.62 -22.36 -1.84
C THR A 199 5.77 -21.48 -1.38
N GLU A 200 5.46 -20.24 -1.00
CA GLU A 200 6.43 -19.36 -0.35
C GLU A 200 6.48 -19.69 1.13
N GLU A 201 7.62 -20.18 1.56
CA GLU A 201 7.93 -20.51 2.95
C GLU A 201 8.75 -19.39 3.61
N ASP A 202 9.11 -19.57 4.87
CA ASP A 202 9.76 -18.52 5.68
C ASP A 202 11.13 -18.10 5.14
N TRP A 203 11.88 -19.01 4.50
CA TRP A 203 13.16 -18.70 3.90
C TRP A 203 13.10 -17.57 2.85
N VAL A 204 11.94 -17.41 2.18
CA VAL A 204 11.72 -16.30 1.23
C VAL A 204 11.74 -14.94 1.91
N ASP A 205 11.18 -14.87 3.12
CA ASP A 205 11.20 -13.64 3.93
C ASP A 205 12.62 -13.37 4.46
N ASP A 206 13.35 -14.42 4.84
CA ASP A 206 14.72 -14.32 5.33
C ASP A 206 15.65 -13.85 4.22
N GLU A 207 15.53 -14.38 3.00
CA GLU A 207 16.28 -13.93 1.83
C GLU A 207 15.96 -12.45 1.51
N ALA A 208 14.67 -12.08 1.46
CA ALA A 208 14.23 -10.72 1.15
C ALA A 208 14.75 -9.68 2.16
N THR A 209 15.04 -10.08 3.37
CA THR A 209 15.51 -9.22 4.46
C THR A 209 16.95 -9.47 4.91
N SER A 210 17.68 -10.34 4.20
CA SER A 210 19.05 -10.75 4.57
C SER A 210 20.06 -9.59 4.63
N ARG A 211 19.80 -8.51 3.89
CA ARG A 211 20.66 -7.32 3.85
C ARG A 211 20.47 -6.39 5.05
N ARG A 212 19.44 -6.64 5.89
CA ARG A 212 19.22 -5.83 7.09
C ARG A 212 20.19 -6.25 8.19
N GLY A 213 20.68 -5.26 8.95
CA GLY A 213 21.42 -5.52 10.18
C GLY A 213 20.57 -6.24 11.22
N SER A 214 21.23 -6.85 12.23
CA SER A 214 20.56 -7.60 13.29
C SER A 214 19.59 -6.77 14.13
N ASP A 215 19.80 -5.46 14.19
CA ASP A 215 19.07 -4.51 15.04
C ASP A 215 18.04 -3.66 14.27
N GLU A 216 17.86 -3.94 12.98
CA GLU A 216 16.88 -3.24 12.13
C GLU A 216 15.59 -4.03 11.92
#